data_e4c28d21dda8f86cc3293e8226d9223a
#
_entry.id   e4c28d21dda8f86cc3293e8226d9223a
#
_cell.length_a   1.000
_cell.length_b   1.000
_cell.length_c   1.000
_cell.angle_alpha   90.00
_cell.angle_beta   90.00
_cell.angle_gamma   90.00
#
_symmetry.space_group_name_H-M   'P 1'
#
loop_
_entity.id
_entity.type
_entity.pdbx_description
1 polymer ?
#
loop_
_entity_poly.entity_id
_entity_poly.type
_entity_poly.pdbx_seq_one_letter_code
_entity_poly.pdbx_strand_id
1 'polypeptide(L)'
;MSSEAAREILVRGARALAHADAVGASLESMLGVLAETLDIESAVIVVPDGSDRMVIVASVGLADPAIAGLAEALHDPGHPIAKTVVDPVPSFDVPPTRPGGPALRSHLPLTVTRDGTTTVLGVLALAHHRPLDAESRRLLEATADLAAVAVERHR
;
A
#
# COMPACT_ATOMS: atom_id res chain seq x y z
N MET A 1 25.60 7.67 31.29
CA MET A 1 24.12 7.84 31.15
C MET A 1 23.44 7.29 32.39
N SER A 2 22.49 8.02 32.94
CA SER A 2 21.75 7.56 34.11
C SER A 2 20.81 6.41 33.75
N SER A 3 20.45 5.57 34.73
CA SER A 3 19.48 4.49 34.55
C SER A 3 18.13 5.01 34.07
N GLU A 4 17.73 6.19 34.54
CA GLU A 4 16.48 6.83 34.14
C GLU A 4 16.50 7.26 32.68
N ALA A 5 17.62 7.86 32.21
CA ALA A 5 17.77 8.25 30.81
C ALA A 5 17.78 7.03 29.88
N ALA A 6 18.47 5.96 30.27
CA ALA A 6 18.50 4.69 29.51
C ALA A 6 17.09 4.09 29.40
N ARG A 7 16.33 4.10 30.50
CA ARG A 7 14.97 3.60 30.53
C ARG A 7 14.05 4.41 29.60
N GLU A 8 14.20 5.73 29.63
CA GLU A 8 13.39 6.62 28.77
C GLU A 8 13.66 6.36 27.30
N ILE A 9 14.92 6.16 26.89
CA ILE A 9 15.30 5.83 25.52
C ILE A 9 14.63 4.51 25.08
N LEU A 10 14.69 3.49 25.95
CA LEU A 10 14.07 2.20 25.67
C LEU A 10 12.56 2.29 25.53
N VAL A 11 11.90 3.07 26.39
CA VAL A 11 10.44 3.28 26.33
C VAL A 11 10.07 3.98 25.05
N ARG A 12 10.80 5.03 24.65
CA ARG A 12 10.55 5.73 23.39
C ARG A 12 10.76 4.84 22.18
N GLY A 13 11.82 4.04 22.18
CA GLY A 13 12.10 3.07 21.13
C GLY A 13 10.99 2.03 21.02
N ALA A 14 10.56 1.49 22.15
CA ALA A 14 9.48 0.50 22.18
C ALA A 14 8.15 1.11 21.69
N ARG A 15 7.84 2.35 22.05
CA ARG A 15 6.63 3.04 21.55
C ARG A 15 6.69 3.27 20.04
N ALA A 16 7.86 3.68 19.53
CA ALA A 16 8.03 3.90 18.10
C ALA A 16 7.82 2.61 17.32
N LEU A 17 8.39 1.47 17.78
CA LEU A 17 8.21 0.16 17.16
C LEU A 17 6.76 -0.31 17.25
N ALA A 18 6.14 -0.19 18.41
CA ALA A 18 4.73 -0.56 18.61
C ALA A 18 3.81 0.26 17.72
N HIS A 19 4.13 1.53 17.53
CA HIS A 19 3.36 2.44 16.70
C HIS A 19 3.46 2.08 15.22
N ALA A 20 4.67 1.77 14.72
CA ALA A 20 4.89 1.32 13.36
C ALA A 20 4.15 0.00 13.10
N ASP A 21 4.23 -0.96 14.04
CA ASP A 21 3.50 -2.22 13.94
C ASP A 21 1.99 -2.01 13.96
N ALA A 22 1.50 -1.08 14.77
CA ALA A 22 0.08 -0.74 14.84
C ALA A 22 -0.43 -0.18 13.52
N VAL A 23 0.36 0.63 12.82
CA VAL A 23 -0.02 1.17 11.50
C VAL A 23 -0.09 0.06 10.47
N GLY A 24 0.94 -0.79 10.41
CA GLY A 24 0.95 -1.94 9.50
C GLY A 24 -0.25 -2.86 9.76
N ALA A 25 -0.54 -3.17 11.02
CA ALA A 25 -1.68 -3.98 11.40
C ALA A 25 -3.01 -3.31 11.03
N SER A 26 -3.13 -1.99 11.22
CA SER A 26 -4.32 -1.23 10.84
C SER A 26 -4.56 -1.23 9.34
N LEU A 27 -3.49 -1.05 8.56
CA LEU A 27 -3.58 -1.11 7.10
C LEU A 27 -3.97 -2.52 6.62
N GLU A 28 -3.40 -3.57 7.20
CA GLU A 28 -3.76 -4.94 6.87
C GLU A 28 -5.22 -5.25 7.22
N SER A 29 -5.71 -4.78 8.36
CA SER A 29 -7.11 -4.92 8.74
C SER A 29 -8.03 -4.23 7.74
N MET A 30 -7.67 -3.02 7.32
CA MET A 30 -8.40 -2.27 6.31
C MET A 30 -8.44 -3.03 4.97
N LEU A 31 -7.31 -3.57 4.53
CA LEU A 31 -7.23 -4.37 3.30
C LEU A 31 -8.06 -5.65 3.41
N GLY A 32 -8.07 -6.29 4.60
CA GLY A 32 -8.87 -7.48 4.84
C GLY A 32 -10.36 -7.23 4.69
N VAL A 33 -10.86 -6.15 5.26
CA VAL A 33 -12.26 -5.73 5.12
C VAL A 33 -12.59 -5.41 3.66
N LEU A 34 -11.70 -4.69 2.99
CA LEU A 34 -11.86 -4.34 1.58
C LEU A 34 -11.92 -5.59 0.70
N ALA A 35 -11.02 -6.54 0.93
CA ALA A 35 -10.96 -7.77 0.16
C ALA A 35 -12.24 -8.61 0.30
N GLU A 36 -12.78 -8.71 1.51
CA GLU A 36 -14.04 -9.42 1.75
C GLU A 36 -15.22 -8.70 1.11
N THR A 37 -15.29 -7.38 1.26
CA THR A 37 -16.41 -6.57 0.78
C THR A 37 -16.50 -6.55 -0.74
N LEU A 38 -15.37 -6.47 -1.43
CA LEU A 38 -15.31 -6.33 -2.89
C LEU A 38 -14.92 -7.61 -3.63
N ASP A 39 -14.77 -8.71 -2.93
CA ASP A 39 -14.33 -9.99 -3.52
C ASP A 39 -12.99 -9.84 -4.26
N ILE A 40 -12.00 -9.27 -3.58
CA ILE A 40 -10.66 -9.03 -4.11
C ILE A 40 -9.77 -10.20 -3.71
N GLU A 41 -9.01 -10.74 -4.66
CA GLU A 41 -8.11 -11.86 -4.43
C GLU A 41 -6.93 -11.46 -3.55
N SER A 42 -6.30 -10.35 -3.85
CA SER A 42 -5.16 -9.85 -3.09
C SER A 42 -5.06 -8.33 -3.18
N ALA A 43 -4.45 -7.73 -2.17
CA ALA A 43 -4.21 -6.30 -2.13
C ALA A 43 -2.90 -6.02 -1.39
N VAL A 44 -2.17 -5.00 -1.83
CA VAL A 44 -0.94 -4.54 -1.19
C VAL A 44 -0.93 -3.03 -1.11
N ILE A 45 -0.26 -2.51 -0.08
CA ILE A 45 0.11 -1.10 -0.01
C ILE A 45 1.63 -1.04 -0.09
N VAL A 46 2.12 -0.29 -1.06
CA VAL A 46 3.54 -0.13 -1.33
C VAL A 46 3.91 1.34 -1.17
N VAL A 47 5.02 1.61 -0.51
CA VAL A 47 5.46 2.97 -0.17
C VAL A 47 6.93 3.14 -0.58
N PRO A 48 7.30 4.27 -1.22
CA PRO A 48 8.72 4.59 -1.42
C PRO A 48 9.43 4.77 -0.08
N ASP A 49 10.63 4.23 0.05
CA ASP A 49 11.39 4.29 1.29
C ASP A 49 12.36 5.47 1.38
N GLY A 50 12.31 6.38 0.40
CA GLY A 50 13.18 7.55 0.34
C GLY A 50 14.50 7.33 -0.41
N SER A 51 14.79 6.09 -0.84
CA SER A 51 16.03 5.73 -1.55
C SER A 51 15.76 5.10 -2.93
N ASP A 52 14.69 5.53 -3.60
CA ASP A 52 14.20 5.00 -4.89
C ASP A 52 13.73 3.54 -4.83
N ARG A 53 13.62 2.98 -3.63
CA ARG A 53 13.08 1.64 -3.43
C ARG A 53 11.63 1.71 -2.99
N MET A 54 10.87 0.70 -3.41
CA MET A 54 9.48 0.53 -3.01
C MET A 54 9.39 -0.60 -1.98
N VAL A 55 8.67 -0.35 -0.89
CA VAL A 55 8.53 -1.31 0.22
C VAL A 55 7.06 -1.66 0.41
N ILE A 56 6.77 -2.94 0.55
CA ILE A 56 5.43 -3.44 0.86
C ILE A 56 5.21 -3.25 2.37
N VAL A 57 4.26 -2.40 2.74
CA VAL A 57 3.97 -2.10 4.15
C VAL A 57 2.75 -2.84 4.68
N ALA A 58 1.90 -3.33 3.80
CA ALA A 58 0.73 -4.13 4.16
C ALA A 58 0.32 -5.01 2.99
N SER A 59 -0.21 -6.19 3.26
CA SER A 59 -0.70 -7.10 2.23
C SER A 59 -1.78 -8.03 2.77
N VAL A 60 -2.68 -8.47 1.90
CA VAL A 60 -3.64 -9.54 2.17
C VAL A 60 -3.75 -10.43 0.94
N GLY A 61 -4.02 -11.70 1.13
CA GLY A 61 -4.24 -12.64 0.04
C GLY A 61 -2.99 -13.10 -0.69
N LEU A 62 -1.81 -12.71 -0.23
CA LEU A 62 -0.54 -13.14 -0.83
C LEU A 62 0.24 -14.03 0.14
N ALA A 63 0.72 -15.18 -0.36
CA ALA A 63 1.64 -16.03 0.37
C ALA A 63 3.06 -15.42 0.35
N ASP A 64 3.91 -15.82 1.31
CA ASP A 64 5.26 -15.29 1.43
C ASP A 64 6.09 -15.33 0.13
N PRO A 65 6.07 -16.42 -0.67
CA PRO A 65 6.78 -16.42 -1.95
C PRO A 65 6.27 -15.37 -2.94
N ALA A 66 4.97 -15.09 -2.96
CA ALA A 66 4.38 -14.08 -3.82
C ALA A 66 4.79 -12.66 -3.37
N ILE A 67 4.85 -12.43 -2.07
CA ILE A 67 5.33 -11.15 -1.51
C ILE A 67 6.79 -10.93 -1.88
N ALA A 68 7.63 -11.94 -1.73
CA ALA A 68 9.06 -11.85 -2.11
C ALA A 68 9.22 -11.59 -3.61
N GLY A 69 8.42 -12.26 -4.45
CA GLY A 69 8.43 -12.05 -5.89
C GLY A 69 8.03 -10.63 -6.28
N LEU A 70 7.01 -10.10 -5.63
CA LEU A 70 6.58 -8.72 -5.86
C LEU A 70 7.66 -7.72 -5.42
N ALA A 71 8.26 -7.94 -4.25
CA ALA A 71 9.33 -7.08 -3.75
C ALA A 71 10.50 -7.02 -4.76
N GLU A 72 10.85 -8.15 -5.35
CA GLU A 72 11.88 -8.21 -6.39
C GLU A 72 11.44 -7.49 -7.67
N ALA A 73 10.19 -7.70 -8.11
CA ALA A 73 9.64 -7.07 -9.31
C ALA A 73 9.58 -5.55 -9.19
N LEU A 74 9.44 -5.01 -7.99
CA LEU A 74 9.39 -3.57 -7.73
C LEU A 74 10.73 -2.86 -7.96
N HIS A 75 11.82 -3.58 -8.14
CA HIS A 75 13.11 -3.00 -8.55
C HIS A 75 13.06 -2.50 -10.00
N ASP A 76 12.12 -2.97 -10.80
CA ASP A 76 11.94 -2.51 -12.19
C ASP A 76 11.13 -1.22 -12.21
N PRO A 77 11.72 -0.08 -12.69
CA PRO A 77 10.97 1.18 -12.79
C PRO A 77 9.82 1.11 -13.81
N GLY A 78 9.81 0.12 -14.67
CA GLY A 78 8.72 -0.15 -15.61
C GLY A 78 7.53 -0.90 -15.00
N HIS A 79 7.63 -1.37 -13.75
CA HIS A 79 6.53 -2.06 -13.08
C HIS A 79 5.32 -1.12 -12.93
N PRO A 80 4.08 -1.60 -13.15
CA PRO A 80 2.88 -0.75 -13.07
C PRO A 80 2.74 0.01 -11.76
N ILE A 81 3.14 -0.57 -10.63
CA ILE A 81 3.11 0.12 -9.33
C ILE A 81 4.10 1.29 -9.33
N ALA A 82 5.33 1.07 -9.81
CA ALA A 82 6.33 2.12 -9.89
C ALA A 82 5.89 3.25 -10.83
N LYS A 83 5.27 2.90 -11.95
CA LYS A 83 4.71 3.88 -12.89
C LYS A 83 3.61 4.73 -12.26
N THR A 84 2.80 4.14 -11.38
CA THR A 84 1.72 4.86 -10.69
C THR A 84 2.26 5.93 -9.74
N VAL A 85 3.46 5.74 -9.20
CA VAL A 85 4.13 6.77 -8.40
C VAL A 85 4.54 7.97 -9.26
N VAL A 86 5.05 7.71 -10.45
CA VAL A 86 5.54 8.76 -11.36
C VAL A 86 4.37 9.50 -12.03
N ASP A 87 3.35 8.76 -12.44
CA ASP A 87 2.15 9.32 -13.05
C ASP A 87 0.93 8.89 -12.20
N PRO A 88 0.57 9.69 -11.19
CA PRO A 88 -0.40 9.28 -10.17
C PRO A 88 -1.86 9.35 -10.64
N VAL A 89 -2.18 8.56 -11.63
CA VAL A 89 -3.54 8.41 -12.15
C VAL A 89 -4.04 7.02 -11.78
N PRO A 90 -5.25 6.90 -11.18
CA PRO A 90 -5.82 5.59 -10.91
C PRO A 90 -6.03 4.80 -12.21
N SER A 91 -5.75 3.50 -12.16
CA SER A 91 -6.06 2.59 -13.26
C SER A 91 -6.88 1.43 -12.72
N PHE A 92 -7.95 1.09 -13.43
CA PHE A 92 -8.88 0.05 -13.01
C PHE A 92 -9.00 -1.03 -14.10
N ASP A 93 -9.21 -2.26 -13.65
CA ASP A 93 -9.52 -3.39 -14.52
C ASP A 93 -8.50 -3.63 -15.63
N VAL A 94 -7.22 -3.44 -15.32
CA VAL A 94 -6.14 -3.68 -16.28
C VAL A 94 -5.95 -5.18 -16.45
N PRO A 95 -6.09 -5.71 -17.68
CA PRO A 95 -5.90 -7.14 -17.92
C PRO A 95 -4.45 -7.57 -17.74
N PRO A 96 -4.21 -8.84 -17.38
CA PRO A 96 -2.85 -9.35 -17.23
C PRO A 96 -2.12 -9.34 -18.57
N THR A 97 -0.81 -9.07 -18.54
CA THR A 97 0.03 -9.03 -19.73
C THR A 97 0.46 -10.41 -20.20
N ARG A 98 0.29 -11.44 -19.36
CA ARG A 98 0.67 -12.82 -19.68
C ARG A 98 -0.56 -13.70 -19.82
N PRO A 99 -0.60 -14.60 -20.84
CA PRO A 99 -1.68 -15.59 -20.96
C PRO A 99 -1.74 -16.46 -19.71
N GLY A 100 -2.94 -16.71 -19.22
CA GLY A 100 -3.14 -17.54 -18.01
C GLY A 100 -3.04 -16.79 -16.69
N GLY A 101 -2.78 -15.51 -16.70
CA GLY A 101 -2.90 -14.67 -15.52
C GLY A 101 -4.39 -14.56 -15.15
N PRO A 102 -4.79 -14.91 -13.92
CA PRO A 102 -6.20 -15.05 -13.59
C PRO A 102 -6.90 -13.74 -13.25
N ALA A 103 -6.19 -12.63 -13.08
CA ALA A 103 -6.78 -11.50 -12.40
C ALA A 103 -6.57 -10.20 -13.14
N LEU A 104 -7.61 -9.36 -13.11
CA LEU A 104 -7.51 -7.95 -13.43
C LEU A 104 -6.69 -7.26 -12.34
N ARG A 105 -6.04 -6.16 -12.70
CA ARG A 105 -5.24 -5.36 -11.78
C ARG A 105 -5.82 -3.95 -11.69
N SER A 106 -5.84 -3.41 -10.49
CA SER A 106 -6.21 -2.01 -10.27
C SER A 106 -5.15 -1.37 -9.39
N HIS A 107 -4.81 -0.12 -9.69
CA HIS A 107 -3.76 0.62 -8.99
C HIS A 107 -4.30 2.01 -8.65
N LEU A 108 -4.20 2.39 -7.39
CA LEU A 108 -4.62 3.72 -6.93
C LEU A 108 -3.46 4.39 -6.21
N PRO A 109 -3.07 5.59 -6.62
CA PRO A 109 -2.04 6.32 -5.88
C PRO A 109 -2.57 6.76 -4.52
N LEU A 110 -1.71 6.70 -3.51
CA LEU A 110 -1.98 7.28 -2.20
C LEU A 110 -1.39 8.68 -2.22
N THR A 111 -2.25 9.68 -2.22
CA THR A 111 -1.81 11.07 -2.37
C THR A 111 -2.34 11.95 -1.24
N VAL A 112 -1.57 12.98 -0.93
CA VAL A 112 -2.03 14.07 -0.07
C VAL A 112 -1.77 15.39 -0.80
N THR A 113 -2.70 16.32 -0.66
CA THR A 113 -2.58 17.65 -1.27
C THR A 113 -2.49 18.69 -0.17
N ARG A 114 -1.43 19.50 -0.20
CA ARG A 114 -1.23 20.61 0.74
C ARG A 114 -0.75 21.83 -0.03
N ASP A 115 -1.37 22.96 0.22
CA ASP A 115 -1.00 24.24 -0.42
C ASP A 115 -0.92 24.13 -1.95
N GLY A 116 -1.86 23.39 -2.55
CA GLY A 116 -1.91 23.18 -3.99
C GLY A 116 -0.91 22.16 -4.53
N THR A 117 -0.06 21.58 -3.67
CA THR A 117 0.92 20.58 -4.08
C THR A 117 0.45 19.19 -3.71
N THR A 118 0.43 18.27 -4.68
CA THR A 118 0.07 16.87 -4.48
C THR A 118 1.34 16.02 -4.37
N THR A 119 1.45 15.28 -3.28
CA THR A 119 2.55 14.36 -3.03
C THR A 119 2.04 12.94 -3.08
N VAL A 120 2.74 12.06 -3.78
CA VAL A 120 2.43 10.63 -3.83
C VAL A 120 3.16 9.94 -2.69
N LEU A 121 2.40 9.32 -1.79
CA LEU A 121 2.95 8.62 -0.62
C LEU A 121 3.13 7.13 -0.86
N GLY A 122 2.43 6.57 -1.82
CA GLY A 122 2.47 5.16 -2.10
C GLY A 122 1.42 4.75 -3.11
N VAL A 123 1.18 3.45 -3.21
CA VAL A 123 0.22 2.87 -4.15
C VAL A 123 -0.55 1.75 -3.46
N LEU A 124 -1.87 1.75 -3.64
CA LEU A 124 -2.73 0.62 -3.32
C LEU A 124 -2.91 -0.20 -4.60
N ALA A 125 -2.44 -1.42 -4.62
CA ALA A 125 -2.53 -2.31 -5.77
C ALA A 125 -3.39 -3.53 -5.43
N LEU A 126 -4.27 -3.91 -6.36
CA LEU A 126 -5.24 -4.97 -6.14
C LEU A 126 -5.23 -5.95 -7.31
N ALA A 127 -5.51 -7.20 -7.00
CA ALA A 127 -5.80 -8.23 -7.99
C ALA A 127 -7.21 -8.75 -7.75
N HIS A 128 -8.02 -8.81 -8.81
CA HIS A 128 -9.42 -9.22 -8.72
C HIS A 128 -9.87 -9.89 -10.01
N HIS A 129 -10.95 -10.67 -9.94
CA HIS A 129 -11.41 -11.44 -11.10
C HIS A 129 -12.49 -10.74 -11.92
N ARG A 130 -13.26 -9.85 -11.29
CA ARG A 130 -14.38 -9.16 -11.93
C ARG A 130 -14.09 -7.68 -12.08
N PRO A 131 -14.57 -7.05 -13.16
CA PRO A 131 -14.48 -5.60 -13.29
C PRO A 131 -15.14 -4.89 -12.09
N LEU A 132 -14.54 -3.80 -11.67
CA LEU A 132 -15.05 -3.01 -10.55
C LEU A 132 -16.14 -2.04 -11.04
N ASP A 133 -17.31 -2.07 -10.40
CA ASP A 133 -18.37 -1.12 -10.70
C ASP A 133 -18.09 0.27 -10.10
N ALA A 134 -18.91 1.24 -10.38
CA ALA A 134 -18.71 2.62 -9.93
C ALA A 134 -18.71 2.74 -8.40
N GLU A 135 -19.55 1.98 -7.72
CA GLU A 135 -19.62 1.99 -6.27
C GLU A 135 -18.33 1.40 -5.65
N SER A 136 -17.86 0.28 -6.20
CA SER A 136 -16.60 -0.35 -5.76
C SER A 136 -15.42 0.59 -5.98
N ARG A 137 -15.35 1.28 -7.11
CA ARG A 137 -14.28 2.25 -7.39
C ARG A 137 -14.29 3.40 -6.40
N ARG A 138 -15.47 3.92 -6.05
CA ARG A 138 -15.60 4.98 -5.04
C ARG A 138 -15.12 4.51 -3.66
N LEU A 139 -15.47 3.28 -3.28
CA LEU A 139 -15.01 2.70 -2.02
C LEU A 139 -13.49 2.55 -2.01
N LEU A 140 -12.90 2.11 -3.12
CA LEU A 140 -11.44 2.01 -3.27
C LEU A 140 -10.76 3.36 -3.17
N GLU A 141 -11.30 4.38 -3.82
CA GLU A 141 -10.75 5.74 -3.74
C GLU A 141 -10.81 6.28 -2.32
N ALA A 142 -11.93 6.07 -1.61
CA ALA A 142 -12.05 6.46 -0.20
C ALA A 142 -11.06 5.70 0.68
N THR A 143 -10.86 4.41 0.43
CA THR A 143 -9.89 3.59 1.15
C THR A 143 -8.47 4.09 0.91
N ALA A 144 -8.14 4.42 -0.35
CA ALA A 144 -6.84 4.98 -0.70
C ALA A 144 -6.58 6.31 0.03
N ASP A 145 -7.59 7.17 0.13
CA ASP A 145 -7.48 8.44 0.87
C ASP A 145 -7.21 8.21 2.36
N LEU A 146 -7.90 7.26 2.97
CA LEU A 146 -7.68 6.90 4.37
C LEU A 146 -6.29 6.30 4.59
N ALA A 147 -5.85 5.43 3.68
CA ALA A 147 -4.52 4.84 3.74
C ALA A 147 -3.44 5.91 3.59
N ALA A 148 -3.65 6.88 2.71
CA ALA A 148 -2.72 8.00 2.53
C ALA A 148 -2.53 8.80 3.83
N VAL A 149 -3.63 9.09 4.53
CA VAL A 149 -3.58 9.79 5.82
C VAL A 149 -2.78 8.97 6.84
N ALA A 150 -3.03 7.66 6.92
CA ALA A 150 -2.34 6.78 7.84
C ALA A 150 -0.84 6.72 7.54
N VAL A 151 -0.46 6.58 6.28
CA VAL A 151 0.94 6.56 5.85
C VAL A 151 1.63 7.89 6.17
N GLU A 152 0.97 9.01 5.89
CA GLU A 152 1.53 10.34 6.15
C GLU A 152 1.84 10.58 7.63
N ARG A 153 0.96 10.14 8.52
CA ARG A 153 1.15 10.33 9.98
C ARG A 153 2.39 9.62 10.52
N HIS A 154 2.90 8.64 9.80
CA HIS A 154 4.00 7.79 10.25
C HIS A 154 5.27 7.92 9.40
N ARG A 155 5.33 8.97 8.62
CA ARG A 155 6.53 9.33 7.87
C ARG A 155 7.56 9.97 8.77
#